data_f66c2d0ad03c07ed8905ac97cd3ac444
#
_entry.id   f66c2d0ad03c07ed8905ac97cd3ac444
#
_cell.length_a   1.000
_cell.length_b   1.000
_cell.length_c   1.000
_cell.angle_alpha   90.00
_cell.angle_beta   90.00
_cell.angle_gamma   90.00
#
_symmetry.space_group_name_H-M   'P 1'
#
loop_
_entity.id
_entity.type
_entity.pdbx_description
1 polymer ?
#
loop_
_entity_poly.entity_id
_entity_poly.type
_entity_poly.pdbx_seq_one_letter_code
_entity_poly.pdbx_strand_id
1 'polypeptide(L)'
;EIESITVLKDASATALFGVRGANGVILITTKRGSEGKAKISFSTSAGVNVLTKQLDFANSYQYASYYNNMQVNDGGVPTFTNEQLEKFRTHSDPILYPDMNWLDYCMKNSAFQSQHNVNISGGIDNMRYFVSAGMFTQAGMFKQFNATDNFNFDYKRYNYRANLDFDVTKSTLLSVNIGGRIESKRTPESGEDQNQLFRKLYWAVPFAGAGIVDGKRVVSNADYLPFTGSDGLASYYGKGFRSTTTNVLNIDLALNQRLDFLTKGLSLKLKGAYNTSYSNKKIASSSKASYTPIIQNDGSIAYRKNGSDSQLSYSEPDDQFTKARDWYMELAVNYARKFEDHNVTGL
;
A
#
# COMPACT_ATOMS: atom_id res chain seq x y z
N GLU A 1 12.50 -13.45 -10.46
CA GLU A 1 11.56 -14.58 -10.34
C GLU A 1 10.87 -14.89 -11.67
N ILE A 2 10.57 -13.90 -12.51
CA ILE A 2 9.91 -14.08 -13.81
C ILE A 2 10.96 -14.37 -14.86
N GLU A 3 10.68 -15.36 -15.71
CA GLU A 3 11.48 -15.70 -16.88
C GLU A 3 10.90 -15.06 -18.15
N SER A 4 9.59 -15.21 -18.36
CA SER A 4 8.90 -14.62 -19.50
C SER A 4 7.46 -14.22 -19.19
N ILE A 5 6.95 -13.27 -19.97
CA ILE A 5 5.55 -12.85 -19.95
C ILE A 5 5.04 -12.92 -21.39
N THR A 6 3.98 -13.69 -21.61
CA THR A 6 3.32 -13.83 -22.92
C THR A 6 1.88 -13.35 -22.81
N VAL A 7 1.46 -12.50 -23.74
CA VAL A 7 0.09 -12.01 -23.81
C VAL A 7 -0.64 -12.71 -24.95
N LEU A 8 -1.66 -13.50 -24.61
CA LEU A 8 -2.52 -14.22 -25.54
C LEU A 8 -3.79 -13.37 -25.77
N LYS A 9 -3.95 -12.88 -27.00
CA LYS A 9 -5.08 -12.01 -27.36
C LYS A 9 -6.09 -12.70 -28.28
N ASP A 10 -5.65 -13.74 -29.02
CA ASP A 10 -6.46 -14.42 -30.02
C ASP A 10 -7.35 -15.50 -29.39
N ALA A 11 -8.56 -15.66 -29.91
CA ALA A 11 -9.53 -16.62 -29.41
C ALA A 11 -8.99 -18.06 -29.42
N SER A 12 -8.24 -18.45 -30.47
CA SER A 12 -7.60 -19.77 -30.58
C SER A 12 -6.57 -20.03 -29.47
N ALA A 13 -5.75 -19.02 -29.11
CA ALA A 13 -4.77 -19.12 -28.07
C ALA A 13 -5.39 -19.12 -26.66
N THR A 14 -6.55 -18.47 -26.50
CA THR A 14 -7.24 -18.36 -25.20
C THR A 14 -8.27 -19.48 -24.97
N ALA A 15 -8.62 -20.26 -26.01
CA ALA A 15 -9.61 -21.35 -25.93
C ALA A 15 -9.33 -22.37 -24.82
N LEU A 16 -8.04 -22.65 -24.55
CA LEU A 16 -7.61 -23.57 -23.48
C LEU A 16 -7.99 -23.09 -22.06
N PHE A 17 -8.30 -21.79 -21.90
CA PHE A 17 -8.65 -21.18 -20.61
C PHE A 17 -10.16 -21.00 -20.44
N GLY A 18 -10.97 -21.47 -21.40
CA GLY A 18 -12.43 -21.40 -21.38
C GLY A 18 -12.94 -19.96 -21.26
N VAL A 19 -14.07 -19.77 -20.60
CA VAL A 19 -14.71 -18.45 -20.42
C VAL A 19 -13.83 -17.43 -19.70
N ARG A 20 -12.87 -17.88 -18.90
CA ARG A 20 -11.91 -16.97 -18.22
C ARG A 20 -10.94 -16.34 -19.21
N GLY A 21 -10.73 -16.91 -20.38
CA GLY A 21 -9.86 -16.39 -21.44
C GLY A 21 -10.52 -15.36 -22.35
N ALA A 22 -11.82 -15.08 -22.20
CA ALA A 22 -12.59 -14.23 -23.13
C ALA A 22 -12.01 -12.81 -23.32
N ASN A 23 -11.37 -12.24 -22.29
CA ASN A 23 -10.73 -10.92 -22.31
C ASN A 23 -9.22 -10.97 -22.57
N GLY A 24 -8.68 -12.12 -23.02
CA GLY A 24 -7.25 -12.36 -23.16
C GLY A 24 -6.63 -13.01 -21.92
N VAL A 25 -5.42 -13.54 -22.10
CA VAL A 25 -4.66 -14.23 -21.04
C VAL A 25 -3.24 -13.69 -20.99
N ILE A 26 -2.76 -13.39 -19.80
CA ILE A 26 -1.35 -13.10 -19.53
C ILE A 26 -0.72 -14.34 -18.92
N LEU A 27 0.15 -15.01 -19.67
CA LEU A 27 0.89 -16.16 -19.22
C LEU A 27 2.22 -15.71 -18.64
N ILE A 28 2.47 -16.00 -17.36
CA ILE A 28 3.71 -15.69 -16.66
C ILE A 28 4.47 -16.99 -16.39
N THR A 29 5.66 -17.11 -16.99
CA THR A 29 6.56 -18.21 -16.73
C THR A 29 7.59 -17.79 -15.68
N THR A 30 7.74 -18.58 -14.64
CA THR A 30 8.69 -18.31 -13.55
C THR A 30 9.99 -19.10 -13.77
N LYS A 31 11.11 -18.54 -13.33
CA LYS A 31 12.43 -19.17 -13.42
C LYS A 31 12.45 -20.53 -12.75
N ARG A 32 13.16 -21.46 -13.36
CA ARG A 32 13.42 -22.81 -12.84
C ARG A 32 14.91 -23.04 -12.66
N GLY A 33 15.26 -24.08 -11.93
CA GLY A 33 16.63 -24.55 -11.81
C GLY A 33 17.11 -25.24 -13.10
N SER A 34 18.40 -25.31 -13.25
CA SER A 34 19.10 -26.13 -14.24
C SER A 34 20.16 -26.99 -13.55
N GLU A 35 20.52 -28.10 -14.16
CA GLU A 35 21.64 -28.92 -13.67
C GLU A 35 22.92 -28.09 -13.55
N GLY A 36 23.69 -28.36 -12.49
CA GLY A 36 24.93 -27.70 -12.22
C GLY A 36 25.02 -27.13 -10.81
N LYS A 37 26.18 -26.51 -10.53
CA LYS A 37 26.48 -25.91 -9.23
C LYS A 37 25.46 -24.82 -8.87
N ALA A 38 25.16 -24.69 -7.57
CA ALA A 38 24.29 -23.63 -7.07
C ALA A 38 24.81 -22.25 -7.49
N LYS A 39 23.92 -21.45 -8.08
CA LYS A 39 24.14 -20.05 -8.42
C LYS A 39 23.32 -19.19 -7.47
N ILE A 40 23.99 -18.30 -6.75
CA ILE A 40 23.35 -17.36 -5.83
C ILE A 40 23.42 -15.98 -6.47
N SER A 41 22.29 -15.30 -6.55
CA SER A 41 22.23 -13.90 -6.96
C SER A 41 21.57 -13.07 -5.88
N PHE A 42 22.15 -11.92 -5.59
CA PHE A 42 21.62 -10.93 -4.68
C PHE A 42 21.43 -9.61 -5.43
N SER A 43 20.30 -8.98 -5.25
CA SER A 43 20.05 -7.63 -5.75
C SER A 43 19.44 -6.76 -4.67
N THR A 44 19.89 -5.52 -4.62
CA THR A 44 19.35 -4.51 -3.71
C THR A 44 19.13 -3.22 -4.47
N SER A 45 18.06 -2.52 -4.13
CA SER A 45 17.82 -1.18 -4.58
C SER A 45 17.31 -0.33 -3.42
N ALA A 46 17.70 0.93 -3.42
CA ALA A 46 17.22 1.93 -2.48
C ALA A 46 16.76 3.16 -3.27
N GLY A 47 15.72 3.81 -2.79
CA GLY A 47 15.16 4.98 -3.45
C GLY A 47 14.49 5.90 -2.46
N VAL A 48 14.22 7.10 -2.93
CA VAL A 48 13.46 8.12 -2.22
C VAL A 48 12.22 8.49 -3.01
N ASN A 49 11.07 8.44 -2.36
CA ASN A 49 9.83 8.95 -2.92
C ASN A 49 9.72 10.43 -2.57
N VAL A 50 9.43 11.25 -3.55
CA VAL A 50 9.19 12.68 -3.41
C VAL A 50 7.85 13.04 -4.01
N LEU A 51 7.22 14.10 -3.53
CA LEU A 51 6.02 14.64 -4.17
C LEU A 51 6.41 15.25 -5.52
N THR A 52 5.79 14.78 -6.60
CA THR A 52 6.10 15.23 -7.96
C THR A 52 5.58 16.64 -8.24
N LYS A 53 4.49 17.02 -7.57
CA LYS A 53 3.89 18.35 -7.65
C LYS A 53 3.21 18.66 -6.34
N GLN A 54 3.49 19.82 -5.80
CA GLN A 54 2.72 20.45 -4.72
C GLN A 54 1.86 21.56 -5.31
N LEU A 55 0.71 21.78 -4.70
CA LEU A 55 -0.15 22.91 -5.03
C LEU A 55 0.30 24.12 -4.19
N ASP A 56 0.36 25.27 -4.82
CA ASP A 56 0.54 26.52 -4.11
C ASP A 56 -0.80 26.92 -3.49
N PHE A 57 -0.80 27.06 -2.17
CA PHE A 57 -1.99 27.47 -1.41
C PHE A 57 -1.93 28.96 -1.10
N ALA A 58 -3.12 29.58 -1.06
CA ALA A 58 -3.25 30.94 -0.55
C ALA A 58 -2.86 30.95 0.95
N ASN A 59 -2.06 31.93 1.34
CA ASN A 59 -1.81 32.21 2.75
C ASN A 59 -3.05 32.82 3.44
N SER A 60 -3.02 32.98 4.76
CA SER A 60 -4.16 33.47 5.54
C SER A 60 -4.62 34.86 5.10
N TYR A 61 -3.70 35.78 4.78
CA TYR A 61 -4.02 37.11 4.27
C TYR A 61 -4.71 37.05 2.90
N GLN A 62 -4.18 36.27 1.98
CA GLN A 62 -4.75 36.10 0.64
C GLN A 62 -6.13 35.46 0.70
N TYR A 63 -6.27 34.40 1.51
CA TYR A 63 -7.55 33.71 1.69
C TYR A 63 -8.60 34.66 2.27
N ALA A 64 -8.29 35.33 3.37
CA ALA A 64 -9.23 36.26 4.04
C ALA A 64 -9.60 37.45 3.15
N SER A 65 -8.64 38.02 2.42
CA SER A 65 -8.87 39.11 1.47
C SER A 65 -9.77 38.70 0.31
N TYR A 66 -9.50 37.50 -0.26
CA TYR A 66 -10.33 36.96 -1.33
C TYR A 66 -11.77 36.67 -0.83
N TYR A 67 -11.88 36.10 0.36
CA TYR A 67 -13.18 35.82 0.98
C TYR A 67 -13.99 37.10 1.21
N ASN A 68 -13.37 38.16 1.71
CA ASN A 68 -14.03 39.47 1.86
C ASN A 68 -14.49 40.03 0.51
N ASN A 69 -13.65 39.97 -0.53
CA ASN A 69 -14.03 40.43 -1.86
C ASN A 69 -15.21 39.64 -2.44
N MET A 70 -15.25 38.33 -2.20
CA MET A 70 -16.38 37.48 -2.61
C MET A 70 -17.66 37.92 -1.92
N GLN A 71 -17.65 38.16 -0.60
CA GLN A 71 -18.82 38.61 0.17
C GLN A 71 -19.32 39.95 -0.33
N VAL A 72 -18.44 40.90 -0.59
CA VAL A 72 -18.82 42.22 -1.10
C VAL A 72 -19.44 42.13 -2.51
N ASN A 73 -18.89 41.29 -3.36
CA ASN A 73 -19.41 41.07 -4.72
C ASN A 73 -20.81 40.44 -4.70
N ASP A 74 -21.11 39.63 -3.68
CA ASP A 74 -22.42 39.03 -3.45
C ASP A 74 -23.40 39.98 -2.73
N GLY A 75 -23.02 41.27 -2.52
CA GLY A 75 -23.83 42.29 -1.87
C GLY A 75 -23.83 42.23 -0.33
N GLY A 76 -22.94 41.41 0.25
CA GLY A 76 -22.75 41.33 1.70
C GLY A 76 -21.70 42.30 2.25
N VAL A 77 -21.34 42.12 3.52
CA VAL A 77 -20.28 42.86 4.20
C VAL A 77 -19.02 42.04 4.37
N PRO A 78 -17.82 42.67 4.43
CA PRO A 78 -16.60 41.96 4.72
C PRO A 78 -16.69 41.13 6.01
N THR A 79 -16.29 39.86 5.94
CA THR A 79 -16.30 38.93 7.08
C THR A 79 -15.12 39.13 8.01
N PHE A 80 -13.94 39.40 7.44
CA PHE A 80 -12.71 39.66 8.19
C PHE A 80 -12.50 41.17 8.32
N THR A 81 -12.19 41.63 9.53
CA THR A 81 -11.88 43.04 9.78
C THR A 81 -10.52 43.42 9.25
N ASN A 82 -10.29 44.76 9.06
CA ASN A 82 -8.97 45.26 8.63
C ASN A 82 -7.88 44.93 9.64
N GLU A 83 -8.18 44.89 10.94
CA GLU A 83 -7.23 44.48 11.98
C GLU A 83 -6.80 43.02 11.80
N GLN A 84 -7.76 42.11 11.58
CA GLN A 84 -7.49 40.69 11.33
C GLN A 84 -6.65 40.50 10.06
N LEU A 85 -6.97 41.22 8.98
CA LEU A 85 -6.19 41.18 7.75
C LEU A 85 -4.75 41.69 7.99
N GLU A 86 -4.57 42.73 8.77
CA GLU A 86 -3.24 43.27 9.10
C GLU A 86 -2.44 42.27 9.97
N LYS A 87 -3.07 41.61 10.93
CA LYS A 87 -2.45 40.54 11.74
C LYS A 87 -1.95 39.38 10.85
N PHE A 88 -2.75 38.94 9.89
CA PHE A 88 -2.33 37.93 8.91
C PHE A 88 -1.19 38.42 8.03
N ARG A 89 -1.26 39.66 7.53
CA ARG A 89 -0.25 40.23 6.66
C ARG A 89 1.12 40.39 7.33
N THR A 90 1.13 40.75 8.60
CA THR A 90 2.35 41.03 9.37
C THR A 90 2.86 39.83 10.15
N HIS A 91 2.07 38.72 10.24
CA HIS A 91 2.34 37.56 11.09
C HIS A 91 2.65 37.94 12.55
N SER A 92 2.06 39.03 13.03
CA SER A 92 2.36 39.60 14.36
C SER A 92 1.92 38.72 15.52
N ASP A 93 0.97 37.80 15.28
CA ASP A 93 0.44 36.89 16.29
C ASP A 93 0.14 35.50 15.70
N PRO A 94 1.15 34.66 15.52
CA PRO A 94 1.01 33.40 14.81
C PRO A 94 0.20 32.32 15.57
N ILE A 95 -0.14 32.55 16.84
CA ILE A 95 -0.96 31.64 17.65
C ILE A 95 -2.44 31.95 17.49
N LEU A 96 -2.80 33.23 17.57
CA LEU A 96 -4.22 33.67 17.45
C LEU A 96 -4.63 33.87 15.99
N TYR A 97 -3.69 34.28 15.15
CA TYR A 97 -3.90 34.52 13.71
C TYR A 97 -2.89 33.71 12.90
N PRO A 98 -3.01 32.36 12.93
CA PRO A 98 -2.03 31.48 12.29
C PRO A 98 -2.08 31.60 10.76
N ASP A 99 -0.97 31.23 10.14
CA ASP A 99 -0.80 31.14 8.69
C ASP A 99 -0.03 29.87 8.33
N MET A 100 -0.76 28.80 8.04
CA MET A 100 -0.20 27.46 7.90
C MET A 100 -0.43 26.89 6.50
N ASN A 101 0.66 26.51 5.83
CA ASN A 101 0.56 25.56 4.73
C ASN A 101 0.47 24.14 5.29
N TRP A 102 -0.74 23.63 5.41
CA TRP A 102 -1.00 22.31 6.02
C TRP A 102 -0.35 21.15 5.29
N LEU A 103 -0.19 21.24 3.97
CA LEU A 103 0.49 20.20 3.20
C LEU A 103 1.97 20.13 3.60
N ASP A 104 2.68 21.23 3.58
CA ASP A 104 4.09 21.30 3.97
C ASP A 104 4.30 21.00 5.45
N TYR A 105 3.37 21.43 6.28
CA TYR A 105 3.43 21.18 7.72
C TYR A 105 3.27 19.70 8.03
N CYS A 106 2.31 19.01 7.40
CA CYS A 106 1.95 17.62 7.70
C CYS A 106 2.80 16.60 6.95
N MET A 107 3.43 16.96 5.83
CA MET A 107 4.13 16.03 4.97
C MET A 107 5.66 16.19 5.02
N LYS A 108 6.35 15.08 4.81
CA LYS A 108 7.80 15.05 4.59
C LYS A 108 8.09 15.40 3.13
N ASN A 109 9.24 15.98 2.87
CA ASN A 109 9.72 16.23 1.52
C ASN A 109 10.09 14.94 0.80
N SER A 110 10.45 13.90 1.56
CA SER A 110 10.82 12.60 1.01
C SER A 110 10.56 11.46 1.97
N ALA A 111 10.37 10.26 1.42
CA ALA A 111 10.27 9.01 2.17
C ALA A 111 11.13 7.92 1.53
N PHE A 112 11.81 7.15 2.36
CA PHE A 112 12.72 6.10 1.93
C PHE A 112 11.95 4.84 1.53
N GLN A 113 12.46 4.16 0.48
CA GLN A 113 12.05 2.80 0.11
C GLN A 113 13.27 1.94 -0.19
N SER A 114 13.15 0.65 0.06
CA SER A 114 14.19 -0.31 -0.30
C SER A 114 13.59 -1.63 -0.78
N GLN A 115 14.34 -2.30 -1.64
CA GLN A 115 14.03 -3.64 -2.13
C GLN A 115 15.28 -4.49 -2.12
N HIS A 116 15.16 -5.71 -1.58
CA HIS A 116 16.23 -6.70 -1.49
C HIS A 116 15.70 -8.02 -2.01
N ASN A 117 16.46 -8.70 -2.88
CA ASN A 117 16.08 -10.00 -3.40
C ASN A 117 17.29 -10.93 -3.37
N VAL A 118 17.05 -12.17 -2.97
CA VAL A 118 18.02 -13.28 -3.04
C VAL A 118 17.41 -14.39 -3.88
N ASN A 119 18.15 -14.90 -4.83
CA ASN A 119 17.75 -16.07 -5.62
C ASN A 119 18.85 -17.10 -5.59
N ILE A 120 18.46 -18.36 -5.45
CA ILE A 120 19.35 -19.52 -5.47
C ILE A 120 18.80 -20.49 -6.50
N SER A 121 19.61 -20.90 -7.46
CA SER A 121 19.21 -21.89 -8.46
C SER A 121 20.33 -22.89 -8.70
N GLY A 122 19.96 -24.12 -9.00
CA GLY A 122 20.91 -25.19 -9.26
C GLY A 122 20.21 -26.51 -9.53
N GLY A 123 20.95 -27.58 -9.60
CA GLY A 123 20.42 -28.92 -9.76
C GLY A 123 21.49 -29.99 -9.78
N ILE A 124 21.05 -31.18 -9.50
CA ILE A 124 21.79 -32.44 -9.67
C ILE A 124 21.02 -33.32 -10.66
N ASP A 125 21.53 -34.48 -11.00
CA ASP A 125 20.99 -35.35 -12.05
C ASP A 125 19.48 -35.59 -12.00
N ASN A 126 18.90 -35.67 -10.80
CA ASN A 126 17.49 -35.99 -10.60
C ASN A 126 16.67 -34.87 -9.93
N MET A 127 17.26 -33.72 -9.66
CA MET A 127 16.57 -32.60 -9.01
C MET A 127 17.08 -31.25 -9.52
N ARG A 128 16.16 -30.37 -9.89
CA ARG A 128 16.45 -28.97 -10.23
C ARG A 128 15.62 -28.07 -9.30
N TYR A 129 16.23 -26.97 -8.87
CA TYR A 129 15.58 -26.06 -7.94
C TYR A 129 15.86 -24.60 -8.26
N PHE A 130 14.85 -23.78 -8.04
CA PHE A 130 14.95 -22.32 -7.97
C PHE A 130 14.24 -21.86 -6.70
N VAL A 131 14.96 -21.16 -5.83
CA VAL A 131 14.39 -20.56 -4.59
C VAL A 131 14.66 -19.07 -4.60
N SER A 132 13.66 -18.29 -4.24
CA SER A 132 13.73 -16.83 -4.19
C SER A 132 13.08 -16.31 -2.92
N ALA A 133 13.72 -15.32 -2.32
CA ALA A 133 13.14 -14.50 -1.24
C ALA A 133 13.37 -13.02 -1.53
N GLY A 134 12.34 -12.22 -1.32
CA GLY A 134 12.38 -10.78 -1.53
C GLY A 134 11.75 -10.02 -0.38
N MET A 135 12.28 -8.84 -0.09
CA MET A 135 11.75 -7.89 0.88
C MET A 135 11.64 -6.52 0.22
N PHE A 136 10.50 -5.89 0.36
CA PHE A 136 10.27 -4.50 -0.04
C PHE A 136 9.74 -3.73 1.16
N THR A 137 10.30 -2.54 1.40
CA THR A 137 9.84 -1.61 2.44
C THR A 137 9.65 -0.22 1.86
N GLN A 138 8.60 0.45 2.30
CA GLN A 138 8.31 1.82 1.91
C GLN A 138 7.78 2.59 3.12
N ALA A 139 8.46 3.67 3.47
CA ALA A 139 8.05 4.57 4.54
C ALA A 139 6.96 5.53 4.06
N GLY A 140 6.13 5.99 4.99
CA GLY A 140 5.08 6.97 4.70
C GLY A 140 5.59 8.41 4.66
N MET A 141 4.86 9.24 3.93
CA MET A 141 5.17 10.65 3.71
C MET A 141 4.67 11.59 4.80
N PHE A 142 3.76 11.15 5.69
CA PHE A 142 3.26 11.99 6.78
C PHE A 142 4.30 12.17 7.89
N LYS A 143 4.41 13.39 8.42
CA LYS A 143 5.22 13.67 9.61
C LYS A 143 4.52 13.10 10.85
N GLN A 144 5.31 12.57 11.76
CA GLN A 144 4.86 12.10 13.06
C GLN A 144 5.21 13.16 14.11
N PHE A 145 4.18 13.76 14.69
CA PHE A 145 4.33 14.79 15.73
C PHE A 145 4.35 14.21 17.14
N ASN A 146 4.00 12.93 17.28
CA ASN A 146 4.03 12.21 18.55
C ASN A 146 4.78 10.89 18.38
N ALA A 147 5.89 10.72 19.09
CA ALA A 147 6.75 9.54 19.01
C ALA A 147 6.12 8.25 19.58
N THR A 148 5.11 8.38 20.46
CA THR A 148 4.47 7.23 21.11
C THR A 148 3.44 6.51 20.26
N ASP A 149 2.84 7.23 19.32
CA ASP A 149 1.77 6.71 18.46
C ASP A 149 2.26 6.72 17.01
N ASN A 150 2.58 5.57 16.46
CA ASN A 150 3.06 5.45 15.08
C ASN A 150 1.88 5.47 14.11
N PHE A 151 1.49 6.65 13.65
CA PHE A 151 0.35 6.87 12.74
C PHE A 151 0.70 6.81 11.26
N ASN A 152 1.97 6.66 10.90
CA ASN A 152 2.43 6.84 9.53
C ASN A 152 1.97 5.70 8.62
N PHE A 153 1.90 5.99 7.33
CA PHE A 153 1.76 4.98 6.30
C PHE A 153 3.08 4.23 6.16
N ASP A 154 3.08 2.95 6.51
CA ASP A 154 4.20 2.04 6.30
C ASP A 154 3.74 0.86 5.47
N TYR A 155 4.54 0.46 4.50
CA TYR A 155 4.29 -0.73 3.71
C TYR A 155 5.50 -1.64 3.73
N LYS A 156 5.27 -2.93 4.03
CA LYS A 156 6.28 -3.99 3.99
C LYS A 156 5.73 -5.17 3.23
N ARG A 157 6.52 -5.73 2.34
CA ARG A 157 6.16 -6.93 1.58
C ARG A 157 7.32 -7.90 1.55
N TYR A 158 7.04 -9.13 1.91
CA TYR A 158 7.95 -10.27 1.79
C TYR A 158 7.39 -11.20 0.74
N ASN A 159 8.19 -11.52 -0.28
CA ASN A 159 7.86 -12.50 -1.32
C ASN A 159 8.73 -13.71 -1.13
N TYR A 160 8.19 -14.88 -1.41
CA TYR A 160 8.95 -16.14 -1.42
C TYR A 160 8.47 -17.02 -2.56
N ARG A 161 9.40 -17.82 -3.12
CA ARG A 161 9.13 -18.78 -4.17
C ARG A 161 10.12 -19.94 -4.10
N ALA A 162 9.59 -21.14 -4.32
CA ALA A 162 10.39 -22.34 -4.55
C ALA A 162 9.78 -23.10 -5.73
N ASN A 163 10.56 -23.33 -6.78
CA ASN A 163 10.21 -24.17 -7.92
C ASN A 163 11.18 -25.35 -7.91
N LEU A 164 10.64 -26.55 -7.73
CA LEU A 164 11.37 -27.79 -7.58
C LEU A 164 10.90 -28.78 -8.64
N ASP A 165 11.83 -29.37 -9.38
CA ASP A 165 11.56 -30.41 -10.36
C ASP A 165 12.35 -31.66 -9.96
N PHE A 166 11.65 -32.79 -9.78
CA PHE A 166 12.22 -34.07 -9.40
C PHE A 166 11.98 -35.09 -10.51
N ASP A 167 13.02 -35.63 -11.10
CA ASP A 167 12.98 -36.79 -11.96
C ASP A 167 12.88 -38.04 -11.06
N VAL A 168 11.63 -38.37 -10.63
CA VAL A 168 11.37 -39.51 -9.71
C VAL A 168 11.79 -40.83 -10.34
N THR A 169 11.57 -40.95 -11.65
CA THR A 169 12.07 -42.03 -12.50
C THR A 169 12.49 -41.45 -13.85
N LYS A 170 13.09 -42.25 -14.71
CA LYS A 170 13.45 -41.86 -16.09
C LYS A 170 12.22 -41.42 -16.93
N SER A 171 11.01 -41.80 -16.49
CA SER A 171 9.73 -41.48 -17.19
C SER A 171 8.80 -40.61 -16.36
N THR A 172 9.12 -40.29 -15.12
CA THR A 172 8.24 -39.58 -14.18
C THR A 172 8.89 -38.31 -13.69
N LEU A 173 8.30 -37.16 -14.02
CA LEU A 173 8.70 -35.85 -13.51
C LEU A 173 7.63 -35.33 -12.55
N LEU A 174 8.04 -35.01 -11.31
CA LEU A 174 7.22 -34.30 -10.32
C LEU A 174 7.72 -32.87 -10.21
N SER A 175 6.84 -31.92 -10.49
CA SER A 175 7.10 -30.49 -10.30
C SER A 175 6.31 -29.98 -9.09
N VAL A 176 6.98 -29.27 -8.17
CA VAL A 176 6.40 -28.65 -7.00
C VAL A 176 6.72 -27.16 -7.05
N ASN A 177 5.70 -26.32 -7.14
CA ASN A 177 5.88 -24.87 -7.10
C ASN A 177 5.15 -24.32 -5.88
N ILE A 178 5.87 -23.62 -5.04
CA ILE A 178 5.34 -22.92 -3.87
C ILE A 178 5.71 -21.45 -4.03
N GLY A 179 4.75 -20.57 -3.89
CA GLY A 179 4.99 -19.14 -3.94
C GLY A 179 4.00 -18.39 -3.09
N GLY A 180 4.39 -17.21 -2.67
CA GLY A 180 3.48 -16.38 -1.92
C GLY A 180 4.08 -15.05 -1.51
N ARG A 181 3.28 -14.31 -0.75
CA ARG A 181 3.70 -13.03 -0.20
C ARG A 181 3.01 -12.77 1.13
N ILE A 182 3.70 -12.03 1.96
CA ILE A 182 3.19 -11.45 3.20
C ILE A 182 3.29 -9.94 3.05
N GLU A 183 2.16 -9.26 3.11
CA GLU A 183 2.09 -7.81 3.03
C GLU A 183 1.60 -7.25 4.36
N SER A 184 2.26 -6.22 4.85
CA SER A 184 1.83 -5.45 6.02
C SER A 184 1.72 -4.00 5.62
N LYS A 185 0.51 -3.45 5.74
CA LYS A 185 0.21 -2.04 5.48
C LYS A 185 -0.29 -1.40 6.77
N ARG A 186 0.38 -0.35 7.21
CA ARG A 186 -0.08 0.48 8.32
C ARG A 186 -0.55 1.83 7.81
N THR A 187 -1.66 2.33 8.33
CA THR A 187 -2.23 3.64 8.02
C THR A 187 -2.72 4.31 9.30
N PRO A 188 -2.87 5.63 9.32
CA PRO A 188 -3.59 6.30 10.41
C PRO A 188 -5.01 5.74 10.55
N GLU A 189 -5.50 5.65 11.79
CA GLU A 189 -6.90 5.29 12.08
C GLU A 189 -7.75 6.54 12.05
N SER A 190 -8.15 6.95 10.88
CA SER A 190 -9.06 8.09 10.66
C SER A 190 -10.47 7.67 10.26
N GLY A 191 -10.70 6.38 10.07
CA GLY A 191 -11.91 5.87 9.43
C GLY A 191 -11.97 6.14 7.93
N GLU A 192 -10.94 6.76 7.37
CA GLU A 192 -10.89 7.27 6.00
C GLU A 192 -9.79 6.60 5.19
N ASP A 193 -9.93 6.63 3.87
CA ASP A 193 -8.87 6.20 2.97
C ASP A 193 -7.78 7.30 2.82
N GLN A 194 -6.69 6.95 2.16
CA GLN A 194 -5.57 7.86 1.93
C GLN A 194 -6.00 9.11 1.13
N ASN A 195 -6.90 8.98 0.17
CA ASN A 195 -7.35 10.08 -0.68
C ASN A 195 -8.15 11.10 0.15
N GLN A 196 -8.98 10.64 1.09
CA GLN A 196 -9.72 11.51 1.98
C GLN A 196 -8.79 12.27 2.94
N LEU A 197 -7.72 11.64 3.42
CA LEU A 197 -6.71 12.34 4.23
C LEU A 197 -6.06 13.48 3.45
N PHE A 198 -5.65 13.23 2.19
CA PHE A 198 -5.11 14.29 1.32
C PHE A 198 -6.12 15.40 1.05
N ARG A 199 -7.39 15.05 0.74
CA ARG A 199 -8.44 16.06 0.56
C ARG A 199 -8.59 16.97 1.77
N LYS A 200 -8.51 16.45 2.98
CA LYS A 200 -8.60 17.26 4.21
C LYS A 200 -7.41 18.18 4.39
N LEU A 201 -6.21 17.80 3.96
CA LEU A 201 -5.07 18.73 3.91
C LEU A 201 -5.31 19.87 2.91
N TYR A 202 -5.90 19.57 1.75
CA TYR A 202 -6.20 20.58 0.72
C TYR A 202 -7.36 21.51 1.13
N TRP A 203 -8.30 21.03 1.94
CA TRP A 203 -9.43 21.82 2.39
C TRP A 203 -9.21 22.55 3.72
N ALA A 204 -8.12 22.24 4.41
CA ALA A 204 -7.80 22.92 5.65
C ALA A 204 -7.45 24.39 5.35
N VAL A 205 -8.20 25.32 5.97
CA VAL A 205 -7.91 26.73 5.80
C VAL A 205 -6.60 27.09 6.52
N PRO A 206 -5.80 28.01 5.98
CA PRO A 206 -4.47 28.30 6.52
C PRO A 206 -4.48 28.80 7.96
N PHE A 207 -5.56 29.39 8.43
CA PHE A 207 -5.74 29.86 9.80
C PHE A 207 -6.54 28.92 10.71
N ALA A 208 -6.73 27.63 10.33
CA ALA A 208 -7.47 26.67 11.14
C ALA A 208 -6.78 26.29 12.47
N GLY A 209 -5.52 26.63 12.63
CA GLY A 209 -4.75 26.37 13.84
C GLY A 209 -3.28 26.69 13.68
N ALA A 210 -2.57 26.79 14.79
CA ALA A 210 -1.12 27.05 14.85
C ALA A 210 -0.26 25.76 14.80
N GLY A 211 -0.86 24.60 14.56
CA GLY A 211 -0.15 23.33 14.55
C GLY A 211 0.12 22.79 15.95
N ILE A 212 1.35 22.30 16.18
CA ILE A 212 1.79 21.80 17.47
C ILE A 212 2.67 22.87 18.13
N VAL A 213 2.16 23.44 19.22
CA VAL A 213 2.85 24.44 20.05
C VAL A 213 3.02 23.85 21.45
N ASP A 214 4.24 23.76 21.97
CA ASP A 214 4.56 23.18 23.27
C ASP A 214 3.94 21.80 23.50
N GLY A 215 3.96 20.96 22.46
CA GLY A 215 3.40 19.60 22.49
C GLY A 215 1.86 19.55 22.45
N LYS A 216 1.20 20.68 22.32
CA LYS A 216 -0.26 20.80 22.23
C LYS A 216 -0.69 21.06 20.78
N ARG A 217 -1.72 20.36 20.29
CA ARG A 217 -2.35 20.70 19.04
C ARG A 217 -3.24 21.93 19.24
N VAL A 218 -2.80 23.06 18.72
CA VAL A 218 -3.48 24.34 18.87
C VAL A 218 -4.39 24.58 17.67
N VAL A 219 -5.68 24.69 17.92
CA VAL A 219 -6.72 25.02 16.94
C VAL A 219 -7.16 26.46 17.14
N SER A 220 -7.59 27.10 16.06
CA SER A 220 -8.01 28.50 16.10
C SER A 220 -9.25 28.72 16.96
N ASN A 221 -9.36 29.91 17.50
CA ASN A 221 -10.46 30.33 18.37
C ASN A 221 -11.48 31.15 17.59
N ALA A 222 -12.76 30.74 17.66
CA ALA A 222 -13.89 31.44 17.02
C ALA A 222 -14.19 32.81 17.67
N ASP A 223 -13.63 33.09 18.85
CA ASP A 223 -13.76 34.40 19.49
C ASP A 223 -12.90 35.47 18.77
N TYR A 224 -11.86 35.06 18.05
CA TYR A 224 -10.94 35.96 17.34
C TYR A 224 -11.06 35.90 15.83
N LEU A 225 -11.64 34.81 15.29
CA LEU A 225 -11.80 34.60 13.87
C LEU A 225 -13.26 34.29 13.54
N PRO A 226 -13.81 34.80 12.41
CA PRO A 226 -15.22 34.64 12.06
C PRO A 226 -15.61 33.19 11.79
N PHE A 227 -14.66 32.35 11.41
CA PHE A 227 -14.79 30.90 11.33
C PHE A 227 -13.39 30.25 11.42
N THR A 228 -13.31 29.00 11.80
CA THR A 228 -12.03 28.35 12.09
C THR A 228 -11.71 27.14 11.21
N GLY A 229 -12.71 26.45 10.69
CA GLY A 229 -12.49 25.25 9.87
C GLY A 229 -11.82 24.09 10.61
N SER A 230 -11.50 23.05 9.87
CA SER A 230 -10.71 21.90 10.38
C SER A 230 -9.26 22.04 9.96
N ASP A 231 -8.33 21.86 10.88
CA ASP A 231 -6.90 21.88 10.60
C ASP A 231 -6.41 20.60 9.93
N GLY A 232 -5.22 20.63 9.31
CA GLY A 232 -4.63 19.48 8.63
C GLY A 232 -4.29 18.29 9.52
N LEU A 233 -4.17 18.48 10.84
CA LEU A 233 -3.87 17.44 11.82
C LEU A 233 -5.12 16.69 12.28
N ALA A 234 -6.31 17.28 12.14
CA ALA A 234 -7.56 16.77 12.68
C ALA A 234 -7.89 15.33 12.30
N SER A 235 -7.44 14.92 11.10
CA SER A 235 -7.79 13.62 10.52
C SER A 235 -6.89 12.49 10.96
N TYR A 236 -5.67 12.76 11.40
CA TYR A 236 -4.73 11.67 11.71
C TYR A 236 -3.96 11.84 13.03
N TYR A 237 -3.79 13.07 13.54
CA TYR A 237 -3.05 13.30 14.77
C TYR A 237 -3.78 12.71 15.98
N GLY A 238 -3.12 11.84 16.70
CA GLY A 238 -3.66 11.21 17.90
C GLY A 238 -4.81 10.23 17.67
N LYS A 239 -5.03 9.76 16.44
CA LYS A 239 -6.14 8.85 16.11
C LYS A 239 -5.84 7.37 16.29
N GLY A 240 -4.58 6.99 16.44
CA GLY A 240 -4.14 5.60 16.43
C GLY A 240 -3.78 5.11 15.03
N PHE A 241 -3.81 3.81 14.82
CA PHE A 241 -3.43 3.22 13.54
C PHE A 241 -4.30 2.01 13.17
N ARG A 242 -4.33 1.74 11.89
CA ARG A 242 -4.88 0.54 11.28
C ARG A 242 -3.74 -0.25 10.65
N SER A 243 -3.55 -1.51 11.04
CA SER A 243 -2.57 -2.42 10.44
C SER A 243 -3.28 -3.56 9.75
N THR A 244 -3.08 -3.69 8.44
CA THR A 244 -3.63 -4.79 7.64
C THR A 244 -2.48 -5.70 7.23
N THR A 245 -2.56 -6.99 7.61
CA THR A 245 -1.61 -8.01 7.19
C THR A 245 -2.31 -8.97 6.25
N THR A 246 -1.82 -9.07 5.02
CA THR A 246 -2.35 -9.99 4.00
C THR A 246 -1.30 -11.04 3.69
N ASN A 247 -1.70 -12.32 3.75
CA ASN A 247 -0.89 -13.45 3.38
C ASN A 247 -1.51 -14.13 2.15
N VAL A 248 -0.67 -14.41 1.17
CA VAL A 248 -1.06 -15.17 -0.04
C VAL A 248 -0.12 -16.35 -0.17
N LEU A 249 -0.68 -17.54 -0.36
CA LEU A 249 0.05 -18.77 -0.60
C LEU A 249 -0.53 -19.46 -1.83
N ASN A 250 0.35 -19.81 -2.76
CA ASN A 250 0.04 -20.57 -3.96
C ASN A 250 0.90 -21.84 -3.96
N ILE A 251 0.27 -22.98 -4.16
CA ILE A 251 0.93 -24.28 -4.28
C ILE A 251 0.44 -24.93 -5.56
N ASP A 252 1.37 -25.28 -6.45
CA ASP A 252 1.09 -26.06 -7.65
C ASP A 252 1.90 -27.35 -7.62
N LEU A 253 1.23 -28.45 -7.89
CA LEU A 253 1.82 -29.78 -8.07
C LEU A 253 1.52 -30.25 -9.48
N ALA A 254 2.52 -30.75 -10.19
CA ALA A 254 2.32 -31.37 -11.49
C ALA A 254 3.14 -32.66 -11.58
N LEU A 255 2.48 -33.73 -11.94
CA LEU A 255 3.06 -35.03 -12.24
C LEU A 255 2.95 -35.28 -13.75
N ASN A 256 4.09 -35.45 -14.40
CA ASN A 256 4.15 -35.82 -15.79
C ASN A 256 4.74 -37.23 -15.91
N GLN A 257 3.94 -38.18 -16.45
CA GLN A 257 4.31 -39.57 -16.64
C GLN A 257 4.38 -39.88 -18.13
N ARG A 258 5.54 -40.23 -18.65
CA ARG A 258 5.67 -40.80 -20.00
C ARG A 258 5.21 -42.27 -19.97
N LEU A 259 4.37 -42.62 -20.92
CA LEU A 259 3.77 -43.95 -21.07
C LEU A 259 4.30 -44.65 -22.34
N ASP A 260 5.60 -44.43 -22.65
CA ASP A 260 6.25 -45.00 -23.81
C ASP A 260 6.23 -46.55 -23.83
N PHE A 261 6.04 -47.16 -22.65
CA PHE A 261 5.87 -48.59 -22.50
C PHE A 261 4.51 -49.12 -23.01
N LEU A 262 3.48 -48.24 -23.08
CA LEU A 262 2.20 -48.55 -23.71
C LEU A 262 2.23 -48.19 -25.19
N THR A 263 2.58 -46.98 -25.47
CA THR A 263 2.70 -46.45 -26.85
C THR A 263 3.71 -45.29 -26.84
N LYS A 264 4.70 -45.36 -27.77
CA LYS A 264 5.70 -44.30 -27.93
C LYS A 264 5.03 -42.95 -28.17
N GLY A 265 5.40 -41.95 -27.38
CA GLY A 265 4.89 -40.58 -27.49
C GLY A 265 3.63 -40.32 -26.67
N LEU A 266 3.11 -41.29 -25.95
CA LEU A 266 1.98 -41.13 -25.01
C LEU A 266 2.50 -40.61 -23.68
N SER A 267 1.81 -39.63 -23.09
CA SER A 267 2.09 -39.13 -21.73
C SER A 267 0.82 -38.71 -21.00
N LEU A 268 0.87 -38.83 -19.69
CA LEU A 268 -0.20 -38.43 -18.76
C LEU A 268 0.35 -37.26 -17.93
N LYS A 269 -0.45 -36.22 -17.81
CA LYS A 269 -0.19 -35.07 -16.94
C LYS A 269 -1.31 -34.94 -15.94
N LEU A 270 -0.97 -34.97 -14.66
CA LEU A 270 -1.87 -34.61 -13.56
C LEU A 270 -1.35 -33.29 -12.95
N LYS A 271 -2.22 -32.30 -12.83
CA LYS A 271 -1.89 -31.03 -12.19
C LYS A 271 -2.92 -30.71 -11.10
N GLY A 272 -2.44 -30.24 -9.96
CA GLY A 272 -3.25 -29.69 -8.87
C GLY A 272 -2.72 -28.33 -8.50
N ALA A 273 -3.61 -27.37 -8.24
CA ALA A 273 -3.25 -26.08 -7.70
C ALA A 273 -4.14 -25.72 -6.51
N TYR A 274 -3.54 -25.13 -5.49
CA TYR A 274 -4.22 -24.61 -4.33
C TYR A 274 -3.74 -23.21 -4.04
N ASN A 275 -4.67 -22.25 -4.07
CA ASN A 275 -4.41 -20.85 -3.78
C ASN A 275 -5.21 -20.44 -2.55
N THR A 276 -4.58 -19.79 -1.62
CA THR A 276 -5.26 -19.24 -0.44
C THR A 276 -4.73 -17.86 -0.12
N SER A 277 -5.63 -16.99 0.29
CA SER A 277 -5.28 -15.71 0.85
C SER A 277 -6.08 -15.47 2.11
N TYR A 278 -5.45 -14.85 3.09
CA TYR A 278 -6.15 -14.31 4.25
C TYR A 278 -5.60 -12.95 4.60
N SER A 279 -6.50 -12.09 5.04
CA SER A 279 -6.18 -10.75 5.49
C SER A 279 -6.69 -10.56 6.91
N ASN A 280 -5.83 -10.08 7.77
CA ASN A 280 -6.15 -9.70 9.15
C ASN A 280 -5.93 -8.20 9.29
N LYS A 281 -6.91 -7.54 9.91
CA LYS A 281 -6.90 -6.11 10.15
C LYS A 281 -6.96 -5.84 11.64
N LYS A 282 -5.95 -5.17 12.17
CA LYS A 282 -5.92 -4.65 13.54
C LYS A 282 -6.18 -3.15 13.51
N ILE A 283 -7.12 -2.69 14.32
CA ILE A 283 -7.37 -1.28 14.56
C ILE A 283 -6.99 -0.96 15.99
N ALA A 284 -6.18 0.06 16.13
CA ALA A 284 -5.83 0.64 17.42
C ALA A 284 -6.25 2.10 17.39
N SER A 285 -7.25 2.45 18.17
CA SER A 285 -7.85 3.79 18.21
C SER A 285 -7.40 4.54 19.44
N SER A 286 -7.13 5.82 19.28
CA SER A 286 -6.84 6.76 20.35
C SER A 286 -7.39 8.14 20.03
N SER A 287 -7.39 9.04 20.99
CA SER A 287 -7.70 10.45 20.78
C SER A 287 -6.70 11.33 21.50
N LYS A 288 -6.42 12.49 20.93
CA LYS A 288 -5.65 13.54 21.55
C LYS A 288 -6.49 14.81 21.59
N ALA A 289 -6.49 15.46 22.74
CA ALA A 289 -7.14 16.74 22.91
C ALA A 289 -6.54 17.79 21.96
N SER A 290 -7.36 18.74 21.53
CA SER A 290 -6.89 20.00 20.95
C SER A 290 -6.97 21.11 21.99
N TYR A 291 -6.34 22.22 21.70
CA TYR A 291 -6.26 23.36 22.62
C TYR A 291 -6.60 24.64 21.88
N THR A 292 -7.48 25.43 22.45
CA THR A 292 -7.88 26.74 21.93
C THR A 292 -7.16 27.84 22.72
N PRO A 293 -6.42 28.76 22.06
CA PRO A 293 -5.75 29.83 22.73
C PRO A 293 -6.74 30.88 23.22
N ILE A 294 -6.50 31.42 24.42
CA ILE A 294 -7.31 32.47 25.04
C ILE A 294 -6.38 33.55 25.58
N ILE A 295 -6.62 34.80 25.27
CA ILE A 295 -5.89 35.93 25.85
C ILE A 295 -6.37 36.15 27.28
N GLN A 296 -5.45 36.24 28.23
CA GLN A 296 -5.72 36.59 29.61
C GLN A 296 -5.67 38.10 29.85
N ASN A 297 -6.15 38.56 31.01
CA ASN A 297 -6.18 39.98 31.37
C ASN A 297 -4.79 40.64 31.37
N ASP A 298 -3.75 39.86 31.58
CA ASP A 298 -2.33 40.31 31.58
C ASP A 298 -1.70 40.26 30.18
N GLY A 299 -2.45 39.91 29.15
CA GLY A 299 -1.98 39.78 27.77
C GLY A 299 -1.29 38.44 27.46
N SER A 300 -1.15 37.56 28.43
CA SER A 300 -0.59 36.22 28.18
C SER A 300 -1.59 35.29 27.47
N ILE A 301 -1.08 34.27 26.77
CA ILE A 301 -1.91 33.27 26.10
C ILE A 301 -2.03 32.04 26.99
N ALA A 302 -3.24 31.73 27.43
CA ALA A 302 -3.62 30.47 28.04
C ALA A 302 -4.26 29.54 27.01
N TYR A 303 -4.34 28.24 27.34
CA TYR A 303 -4.91 27.23 26.43
C TYR A 303 -6.07 26.51 27.11
N ARG A 304 -7.26 26.62 26.51
CA ARG A 304 -8.43 25.82 26.89
C ARG A 304 -8.34 24.48 26.22
N LYS A 305 -8.33 23.40 27.00
CA LYS A 305 -8.35 22.02 26.49
C LYS A 305 -9.71 21.65 25.93
N ASN A 306 -9.76 21.11 24.71
CA ASN A 306 -10.96 20.61 24.06
C ASN A 306 -10.84 19.09 23.89
N GLY A 307 -11.82 18.36 24.43
CA GLY A 307 -11.83 16.90 24.41
C GLY A 307 -10.88 16.29 25.45
N SER A 308 -10.64 14.99 25.31
CA SER A 308 -9.79 14.21 26.22
C SER A 308 -8.77 13.39 25.46
N ASP A 309 -7.64 13.16 26.10
CA ASP A 309 -6.68 12.18 25.64
C ASP A 309 -7.16 10.79 26.04
N SER A 310 -7.11 9.83 25.13
CA SER A 310 -7.33 8.42 25.43
C SER A 310 -6.06 7.63 25.18
N GLN A 311 -5.88 6.55 25.92
CA GLN A 311 -4.88 5.54 25.62
C GLN A 311 -5.27 4.76 24.37
N LEU A 312 -4.28 4.12 23.74
CA LEU A 312 -4.50 3.27 22.61
C LEU A 312 -5.38 2.06 22.99
N SER A 313 -6.53 1.93 22.35
CA SER A 313 -7.47 0.83 22.53
C SER A 313 -7.51 0.00 21.26
N TYR A 314 -7.42 -1.32 21.39
CA TYR A 314 -7.47 -2.25 20.26
C TYR A 314 -8.89 -2.76 20.08
N SER A 315 -9.38 -2.76 18.83
CA SER A 315 -10.62 -3.45 18.48
C SER A 315 -10.42 -4.97 18.48
N GLU A 316 -11.45 -5.69 18.85
CA GLU A 316 -11.45 -7.15 18.74
C GLU A 316 -11.36 -7.63 17.27
N PRO A 317 -10.70 -8.78 17.00
CA PRO A 317 -10.35 -9.19 15.64
C PRO A 317 -11.51 -9.74 14.78
N ASP A 318 -12.65 -10.10 15.37
CA ASP A 318 -13.63 -11.00 14.75
C ASP A 318 -14.29 -10.48 13.46
N ASP A 319 -14.49 -9.18 13.29
CA ASP A 319 -15.15 -8.61 12.11
C ASP A 319 -14.20 -8.26 10.95
N GLN A 320 -12.89 -8.58 11.08
CA GLN A 320 -11.87 -8.01 10.20
C GLN A 320 -10.95 -9.06 9.56
N PHE A 321 -11.39 -10.30 9.57
CA PHE A 321 -10.69 -11.41 8.97
C PHE A 321 -11.36 -11.81 7.65
N THR A 322 -10.62 -11.68 6.53
CA THR A 322 -11.09 -12.11 5.22
C THR A 322 -10.24 -13.28 4.74
N LYS A 323 -10.89 -14.33 4.23
CA LYS A 323 -10.24 -15.52 3.69
C LYS A 323 -10.82 -15.91 2.34
N ALA A 324 -9.95 -16.19 1.37
CA ALA A 324 -10.30 -16.76 0.08
C ALA A 324 -9.50 -18.04 -0.16
N ARG A 325 -10.10 -19.00 -0.87
CA ARG A 325 -9.49 -20.26 -1.28
C ARG A 325 -9.98 -20.65 -2.65
N ASP A 326 -9.05 -21.03 -3.52
CA ASP A 326 -9.32 -21.60 -4.82
C ASP A 326 -8.51 -22.88 -5.00
N TRP A 327 -9.07 -23.86 -5.66
CA TRP A 327 -8.37 -25.06 -6.07
C TRP A 327 -8.65 -25.38 -7.52
N TYR A 328 -7.71 -26.05 -8.15
CA TYR A 328 -7.79 -26.46 -9.54
C TYR A 328 -7.21 -27.83 -9.69
N MET A 329 -7.82 -28.68 -10.50
CA MET A 329 -7.28 -29.98 -10.92
C MET A 329 -7.44 -30.14 -12.41
N GLU A 330 -6.41 -30.74 -13.04
CA GLU A 330 -6.35 -31.03 -14.46
C GLU A 330 -5.76 -32.42 -14.67
N LEU A 331 -6.39 -33.19 -15.52
CA LEU A 331 -5.86 -34.43 -16.05
C LEU A 331 -5.83 -34.30 -17.57
N ALA A 332 -4.63 -34.45 -18.15
CA ALA A 332 -4.45 -34.38 -19.60
C ALA A 332 -3.69 -35.60 -20.09
N VAL A 333 -4.13 -36.16 -21.21
CA VAL A 333 -3.48 -37.26 -21.93
C VAL A 333 -2.93 -36.66 -23.21
N ASN A 334 -1.62 -36.67 -23.37
CA ASN A 334 -0.97 -36.11 -24.54
C ASN A 334 -0.35 -37.23 -25.37
N TYR A 335 -0.49 -37.13 -26.67
CA TYR A 335 0.19 -37.97 -27.63
C TYR A 335 0.98 -37.13 -28.62
N ALA A 336 2.24 -37.41 -28.80
CA ALA A 336 3.12 -36.71 -29.75
C ALA A 336 4.10 -37.70 -30.33
N ARG A 337 3.95 -38.03 -31.65
CA ARG A 337 4.82 -38.96 -32.34
C ARG A 337 5.07 -38.53 -33.77
N LYS A 338 6.32 -38.68 -34.21
CA LYS A 338 6.74 -38.49 -35.57
C LYS A 338 6.74 -39.87 -36.27
N PHE A 339 6.02 -39.97 -37.40
CA PHE A 339 6.01 -41.10 -38.34
C PHE A 339 6.61 -40.62 -39.63
N GLU A 340 7.83 -40.97 -39.91
CA GLU A 340 8.63 -40.49 -41.07
C GLU A 340 8.51 -38.96 -41.21
N ASP A 341 7.80 -38.46 -42.21
CA ASP A 341 7.58 -37.01 -42.43
C ASP A 341 6.33 -36.45 -41.76
N HIS A 342 5.52 -37.28 -41.12
CA HIS A 342 4.27 -36.87 -40.49
C HIS A 342 4.39 -36.72 -39.00
N ASN A 343 4.01 -35.56 -38.45
CA ASN A 343 3.91 -35.32 -37.03
C ASN A 343 2.45 -35.44 -36.59
N VAL A 344 2.16 -36.37 -35.69
CA VAL A 344 0.83 -36.57 -35.12
C VAL A 344 0.87 -36.09 -33.65
N THR A 345 0.03 -35.12 -33.34
CA THR A 345 -0.13 -34.59 -31.96
C THR A 345 -1.61 -34.61 -31.61
N GLY A 346 -1.91 -34.96 -30.33
CA GLY A 346 -3.25 -34.96 -29.77
C GLY A 346 -3.21 -34.64 -28.27
N LEU A 347 -4.26 -34.01 -27.80
CA LEU A 347 -4.49 -33.65 -26.39
C LEU A 347 -5.85 -34.15 -25.97
#